data_ac8e384dfb452b49ca5abf078dd714c2
#
_entry.id   ac8e384dfb452b49ca5abf078dd714c2
#
_cell.length_a   1.000
_cell.length_b   1.000
_cell.length_c   1.000
_cell.angle_alpha   90.00
_cell.angle_beta   90.00
_cell.angle_gamma   90.00
#
_symmetry.space_group_name_H-M   'P 1'
#
loop_
_entity.id
_entity.type
_entity.pdbx_description
1 polymer ?
#
loop_
_entity_poly.entity_id
_entity_poly.type
_entity_poly.pdbx_seq_one_letter_code
_entity_poly.pdbx_strand_id
1 'polypeptide(L)'
;QLVVSGRTESIKAFIADGKEKGYRILELKVSGPFHTPLLDSAREKMANELEHIKFRSPKMPIVMNSIGREITDPEQIKHYLLEQTSGPVYWKQSIERMILLGVTEFIEAGPKNVQTSLLKKAKLDAKHFTTVVAKGVLNERT
;
A
#
# COMPACT_ATOMS: atom_id res chain seq x y z
N GLN A 1 -11.08 -4.84 -6.47
CA GLN A 1 -10.12 -5.91 -6.11
C GLN A 1 -9.95 -5.92 -4.59
N LEU A 2 -10.08 -7.10 -3.97
CA LEU A 2 -9.76 -7.36 -2.57
C LEU A 2 -8.59 -8.34 -2.54
N VAL A 3 -7.61 -8.09 -1.68
CA VAL A 3 -6.47 -9.01 -1.46
C VAL A 3 -6.55 -9.52 -0.03
N VAL A 4 -6.43 -10.83 0.13
CA VAL A 4 -6.44 -11.51 1.42
C VAL A 4 -5.10 -12.23 1.57
N SER A 5 -4.48 -12.12 2.73
CA SER A 5 -3.19 -12.72 3.05
C SER A 5 -3.26 -13.43 4.40
N GLY A 6 -2.46 -14.47 4.59
CA GLY A 6 -2.46 -15.24 5.82
C GLY A 6 -1.62 -16.51 5.74
N ARG A 7 -1.82 -17.42 6.67
CA ARG A 7 -1.18 -18.74 6.68
C ARG A 7 -1.59 -19.55 5.46
N THR A 8 -0.67 -20.28 4.88
CA THR A 8 -0.88 -21.06 3.64
C THR A 8 -2.12 -21.95 3.71
N GLU A 9 -2.33 -22.68 4.80
CA GLU A 9 -3.47 -23.59 4.95
C GLU A 9 -4.81 -22.82 5.01
N SER A 10 -4.84 -21.69 5.73
CA SER A 10 -6.02 -20.82 5.78
C SER A 10 -6.36 -20.23 4.42
N ILE A 11 -5.35 -19.82 3.65
CA ILE A 11 -5.54 -19.27 2.30
C ILE A 11 -6.04 -20.36 1.34
N LYS A 12 -5.50 -21.58 1.40
CA LYS A 12 -6.00 -22.70 0.60
C LYS A 12 -7.46 -23.01 0.89
N ALA A 13 -7.85 -23.06 2.18
CA ALA A 13 -9.24 -23.29 2.58
C ALA A 13 -10.15 -22.17 2.08
N PHE A 14 -9.72 -20.91 2.22
CA PHE A 14 -10.45 -19.74 1.71
C PHE A 14 -10.63 -19.79 0.18
N ILE A 15 -9.61 -20.20 -0.57
CA ILE A 15 -9.69 -20.34 -2.04
C ILE A 15 -10.69 -21.45 -2.40
N ALA A 16 -10.67 -22.59 -1.70
CA ALA A 16 -11.60 -23.68 -1.98
C ALA A 16 -13.06 -23.28 -1.74
N ASP A 17 -13.36 -22.71 -0.57
CA ASP A 17 -14.69 -22.23 -0.20
C ASP A 17 -15.20 -21.13 -1.16
N GLY A 18 -14.33 -20.17 -1.50
CA GLY A 18 -14.71 -19.11 -2.41
C GLY A 18 -14.98 -19.59 -3.84
N LYS A 19 -14.24 -20.59 -4.34
CA LYS A 19 -14.51 -21.19 -5.64
C LYS A 19 -15.83 -21.95 -5.65
N GLU A 20 -16.14 -22.67 -4.58
CA GLU A 20 -17.43 -23.36 -4.40
C GLU A 20 -18.60 -22.38 -4.45
N LYS A 21 -18.43 -21.20 -3.85
CA LYS A 21 -19.40 -20.10 -3.87
C LYS A 21 -19.42 -19.28 -5.18
N GLY A 22 -18.65 -19.69 -6.20
CA GLY A 22 -18.62 -19.06 -7.51
C GLY A 22 -17.80 -17.77 -7.60
N TYR A 23 -16.97 -17.45 -6.61
CA TYR A 23 -16.09 -16.27 -6.67
C TYR A 23 -14.88 -16.52 -7.57
N ARG A 24 -14.52 -15.48 -8.33
CA ARG A 24 -13.26 -15.48 -9.09
C ARG A 24 -12.10 -15.14 -8.15
N ILE A 25 -11.31 -16.14 -7.78
CA ILE A 25 -10.16 -16.00 -6.91
C ILE A 25 -8.89 -16.31 -7.69
N LEU A 26 -7.89 -15.44 -7.55
CA LEU A 26 -6.55 -15.60 -8.14
C LEU A 26 -5.52 -15.65 -7.02
N GLU A 27 -4.73 -16.69 -7.00
CA GLU A 27 -3.59 -16.80 -6.10
C GLU A 27 -2.45 -15.90 -6.61
N LEU A 28 -1.92 -15.06 -5.71
CA LEU A 28 -0.79 -14.20 -6.01
C LEU A 28 0.52 -14.90 -5.64
N LYS A 29 1.47 -14.93 -6.57
CA LYS A 29 2.82 -15.45 -6.33
C LYS A 29 3.63 -14.40 -5.57
N VAL A 30 3.59 -14.44 -4.24
CA VAL A 30 4.32 -13.55 -3.34
C VAL A 30 5.22 -14.36 -2.41
N SER A 31 6.30 -13.74 -1.93
CA SER A 31 7.33 -14.42 -1.12
C SER A 31 7.02 -14.46 0.38
N GLY A 32 5.92 -13.83 0.82
CA GLY A 32 5.59 -13.77 2.25
C GLY A 32 4.17 -13.31 2.53
N PRO A 33 3.73 -13.42 3.80
CA PRO A 33 2.40 -13.04 4.26
C PRO A 33 2.31 -11.53 4.52
N PHE A 34 2.60 -10.72 3.50
CA PHE A 34 2.61 -9.26 3.60
C PHE A 34 1.29 -8.71 4.13
N HIS A 35 1.38 -7.65 4.92
CA HIS A 35 0.25 -6.94 5.51
C HIS A 35 -0.61 -7.81 6.44
N THR A 36 0.05 -8.71 7.20
CA THR A 36 -0.59 -9.54 8.23
C THR A 36 0.23 -9.53 9.52
N PRO A 37 -0.37 -9.87 10.69
CA PRO A 37 0.36 -10.01 11.95
C PRO A 37 1.49 -11.04 11.93
N LEU A 38 1.55 -11.91 10.92
CA LEU A 38 2.69 -12.83 10.74
C LEU A 38 4.02 -12.10 10.47
N LEU A 39 3.98 -10.80 10.18
CA LEU A 39 5.14 -9.93 10.01
C LEU A 39 5.45 -9.07 11.26
N ASP A 40 4.84 -9.32 12.41
CA ASP A 40 5.08 -8.51 13.62
C ASP A 40 6.55 -8.52 14.05
N SER A 41 7.27 -9.64 13.88
CA SER A 41 8.71 -9.69 14.14
C SER A 41 9.54 -8.79 13.21
N ALA A 42 9.10 -8.58 11.98
CA ALA A 42 9.72 -7.63 11.06
C ALA A 42 9.38 -6.19 11.44
N ARG A 43 8.16 -5.94 11.91
CA ARG A 43 7.71 -4.66 12.44
C ARG A 43 8.53 -4.24 13.67
N GLU A 44 8.79 -5.17 14.60
CA GLU A 44 9.63 -4.93 15.78
C GLU A 44 11.06 -4.54 15.40
N LYS A 45 11.68 -5.26 14.46
CA LYS A 45 13.01 -4.90 13.94
C LYS A 45 13.03 -3.51 13.31
N MET A 46 12.01 -3.20 12.50
CA MET A 46 11.88 -1.88 11.90
C MET A 46 11.68 -0.79 12.95
N ALA A 47 10.96 -1.06 14.04
CA ALA A 47 10.77 -0.12 15.15
C ALA A 47 12.11 0.28 15.76
N ASN A 48 12.98 -0.70 16.06
CA ASN A 48 14.31 -0.46 16.61
C ASN A 48 15.16 0.42 15.67
N GLU A 49 15.14 0.15 14.37
CA GLU A 49 15.87 0.97 13.40
C GLU A 49 15.33 2.41 13.33
N LEU A 50 14.00 2.58 13.38
CA LEU A 50 13.36 3.89 13.32
C LEU A 50 13.52 4.71 14.59
N GLU A 51 13.91 4.12 15.74
CA GLU A 51 14.20 4.88 16.96
C GLU A 51 15.33 5.91 16.76
N HIS A 52 16.31 5.56 15.93
CA HIS A 52 17.46 6.41 15.64
C HIS A 52 17.22 7.40 14.50
N ILE A 53 16.06 7.37 13.86
CA ILE A 53 15.72 8.24 12.73
C ILE A 53 14.86 9.41 13.21
N LYS A 54 15.37 10.62 13.00
CA LYS A 54 14.60 11.84 13.28
C LYS A 54 13.65 12.12 12.12
N PHE A 55 12.37 11.96 12.36
CA PHE A 55 11.33 12.40 11.45
C PHE A 55 11.16 13.92 11.51
N ARG A 56 10.84 14.52 10.38
CA ARG A 56 10.54 15.95 10.27
C ARG A 56 9.14 16.12 9.69
N SER A 57 8.48 17.22 10.02
CA SER A 57 7.21 17.57 9.40
C SER A 57 7.37 17.64 7.89
N PRO A 58 6.52 16.96 7.13
CA PRO A 58 6.57 16.98 5.68
C PRO A 58 6.15 18.35 5.14
N LYS A 59 6.71 18.74 3.99
CA LYS A 59 6.34 19.97 3.30
C LYS A 59 4.93 19.93 2.68
N MET A 60 4.40 18.72 2.52
CA MET A 60 3.06 18.45 1.97
C MET A 60 2.43 17.30 2.75
N PRO A 61 1.09 17.19 2.81
CA PRO A 61 0.44 16.06 3.48
C PRO A 61 0.86 14.73 2.87
N ILE A 62 1.01 13.71 3.73
CA ILE A 62 1.26 12.33 3.33
C ILE A 62 -0.01 11.54 3.59
N VAL A 63 -0.58 10.92 2.56
CA VAL A 63 -1.69 9.99 2.74
C VAL A 63 -1.12 8.60 3.05
N MET A 64 -1.30 8.16 4.30
CA MET A 64 -0.79 6.87 4.76
C MET A 64 -1.71 5.73 4.33
N ASN A 65 -1.14 4.71 3.71
CA ASN A 65 -1.87 3.54 3.23
C ASN A 65 -2.49 2.69 4.36
N SER A 66 -1.92 2.74 5.56
CA SER A 66 -2.40 2.01 6.74
C SER A 66 -3.68 2.59 7.34
N ILE A 67 -4.05 3.83 6.99
CA ILE A 67 -5.26 4.51 7.51
C ILE A 67 -6.10 5.18 6.42
N GLY A 68 -5.61 5.28 5.19
CA GLY A 68 -6.33 5.89 4.06
C GLY A 68 -6.60 7.40 4.19
N ARG A 69 -5.82 8.12 5.02
CA ARG A 69 -5.96 9.56 5.23
C ARG A 69 -4.62 10.26 5.38
N GLU A 70 -4.65 11.59 5.21
CA GLU A 70 -3.47 12.43 5.32
C GLU A 70 -3.05 12.68 6.76
N ILE A 71 -1.74 12.78 6.97
CA ILE A 71 -1.11 13.23 8.20
C ILE A 71 0.09 14.12 7.89
N THR A 72 0.46 14.98 8.86
CA THR A 72 1.60 15.89 8.78
C THR A 72 2.47 15.83 10.04
N ASP A 73 1.98 15.21 11.09
CA ASP A 73 2.70 15.04 12.35
C ASP A 73 3.78 13.95 12.21
N PRO A 74 5.06 14.25 12.52
CA PRO A 74 6.17 13.30 12.35
C PRO A 74 6.04 12.04 13.19
N GLU A 75 5.51 12.13 14.41
CA GLU A 75 5.38 10.98 15.29
C GLU A 75 4.25 10.07 14.81
N GLN A 76 3.15 10.64 14.31
CA GLN A 76 2.10 9.86 13.66
C GLN A 76 2.60 9.21 12.38
N ILE A 77 3.41 9.90 11.57
CA ILE A 77 4.01 9.32 10.36
C ILE A 77 4.86 8.11 10.74
N LYS A 78 5.73 8.24 11.74
CA LYS A 78 6.56 7.14 12.26
C LYS A 78 5.70 5.97 12.74
N HIS A 79 4.67 6.24 13.53
CA HIS A 79 3.73 5.24 14.03
C HIS A 79 3.06 4.46 12.89
N TYR A 80 2.44 5.14 11.93
CA TYR A 80 1.71 4.49 10.83
C TYR A 80 2.65 3.86 9.78
N LEU A 81 3.89 4.29 9.70
CA LEU A 81 4.93 3.61 8.90
C LEU A 81 5.24 2.22 9.48
N LEU A 82 5.20 2.05 10.80
CA LEU A 82 5.32 0.75 11.45
C LEU A 82 4.05 -0.09 11.25
N GLU A 83 2.88 0.51 11.44
CA GLU A 83 1.60 -0.18 11.30
C GLU A 83 1.40 -0.78 9.90
N GLN A 84 1.86 -0.12 8.84
CA GLN A 84 1.72 -0.65 7.47
C GLN A 84 2.47 -1.96 7.22
N THR A 85 3.46 -2.31 8.05
CA THR A 85 4.27 -3.53 7.86
C THR A 85 3.44 -4.79 8.04
N SER A 86 2.61 -4.82 9.08
CA SER A 86 1.77 -5.97 9.42
C SER A 86 0.26 -5.68 9.32
N GLY A 87 -0.12 -4.43 9.10
CA GLY A 87 -1.51 -3.99 8.99
C GLY A 87 -2.05 -3.94 7.56
N PRO A 88 -3.35 -3.73 7.40
CA PRO A 88 -4.02 -3.67 6.10
C PRO A 88 -3.58 -2.45 5.29
N VAL A 89 -3.77 -2.54 3.97
CA VAL A 89 -3.56 -1.44 3.02
C VAL A 89 -4.91 -0.90 2.55
N TYR A 90 -5.20 0.34 2.88
CA TYR A 90 -6.41 1.06 2.45
C TYR A 90 -6.14 1.84 1.15
N TRP A 91 -5.70 1.10 0.09
CA TRP A 91 -5.28 1.72 -1.17
C TRP A 91 -6.40 2.54 -1.82
N LYS A 92 -7.60 1.96 -1.91
CA LYS A 92 -8.75 2.65 -2.53
C LYS A 92 -9.09 3.92 -1.77
N GLN A 93 -9.21 3.82 -0.44
CA GLN A 93 -9.50 4.95 0.44
C GLN A 93 -8.44 6.05 0.34
N SER A 94 -7.16 5.65 0.23
CA SER A 94 -6.05 6.59 0.03
C SER A 94 -6.20 7.40 -1.26
N ILE A 95 -6.51 6.73 -2.37
CA ILE A 95 -6.73 7.41 -3.66
C ILE A 95 -7.97 8.32 -3.61
N GLU A 96 -9.09 7.80 -3.10
CA GLU A 96 -10.31 8.60 -2.94
C GLU A 96 -10.07 9.84 -2.09
N ARG A 97 -9.28 9.70 -1.01
CA ARG A 97 -8.90 10.84 -0.17
C ARG A 97 -8.05 11.87 -0.90
N MET A 98 -7.05 11.43 -1.67
CA MET A 98 -6.24 12.33 -2.49
C MET A 98 -7.07 13.10 -3.51
N ILE A 99 -8.04 12.44 -4.15
CA ILE A 99 -8.99 13.09 -5.08
C ILE A 99 -9.80 14.17 -4.36
N LEU A 100 -10.33 13.87 -3.17
CA LEU A 100 -11.08 14.84 -2.35
C LEU A 100 -10.22 16.03 -1.93
N LEU A 101 -8.89 15.84 -1.80
CA LEU A 101 -7.93 16.90 -1.55
C LEU A 101 -7.55 17.70 -2.80
N GLY A 102 -8.14 17.41 -3.95
CA GLY A 102 -7.93 18.11 -5.21
C GLY A 102 -6.76 17.59 -6.05
N VAL A 103 -6.24 16.40 -5.75
CA VAL A 103 -5.19 15.79 -6.58
C VAL A 103 -5.79 15.36 -7.92
N THR A 104 -5.21 15.88 -9.01
CA THR A 104 -5.63 15.60 -10.39
C THR A 104 -4.59 14.79 -11.17
N GLU A 105 -3.36 14.74 -10.70
CA GLU A 105 -2.27 14.01 -11.33
C GLU A 105 -1.61 13.07 -10.34
N PHE A 106 -1.37 11.83 -10.77
CA PHE A 106 -0.67 10.81 -9.98
C PHE A 106 0.61 10.39 -10.70
N ILE A 107 1.73 10.49 -10.01
CA ILE A 107 3.05 10.09 -10.51
C ILE A 107 3.49 8.85 -9.74
N GLU A 108 3.65 7.72 -10.45
CA GLU A 108 4.22 6.51 -9.86
C GLU A 108 5.74 6.52 -10.05
N ALA A 109 6.47 6.64 -8.95
CA ALA A 109 7.92 6.52 -8.92
C ALA A 109 8.32 5.06 -8.62
N GLY A 110 8.87 4.36 -9.61
CA GLY A 110 9.28 2.96 -9.44
C GLY A 110 9.56 2.24 -10.75
N PRO A 111 10.08 1.00 -10.68
CA PRO A 111 10.49 0.24 -11.87
C PRO A 111 9.32 -0.38 -12.63
N LYS A 112 8.13 -0.40 -12.05
CA LYS A 112 6.91 -1.02 -12.60
C LYS A 112 5.76 -0.02 -12.56
N ASN A 113 4.64 -0.40 -13.16
CA ASN A 113 3.42 0.40 -13.27
C ASN A 113 2.24 -0.23 -12.51
N VAL A 114 2.49 -0.77 -11.31
CA VAL A 114 1.48 -1.50 -10.53
C VAL A 114 0.38 -0.57 -10.05
N GLN A 115 0.75 0.58 -9.47
CA GLN A 115 -0.17 1.57 -8.93
C GLN A 115 -1.00 2.20 -10.06
N THR A 116 -0.35 2.56 -11.16
CA THR A 116 -0.99 3.06 -12.38
C THR A 116 -2.04 2.06 -12.91
N SER A 117 -1.69 0.77 -12.91
CA SER A 117 -2.61 -0.28 -13.37
C SER A 117 -3.81 -0.45 -12.42
N LEU A 118 -3.59 -0.35 -11.11
CA LEU A 118 -4.65 -0.39 -10.11
C LEU A 118 -5.57 0.83 -10.24
N LEU A 119 -5.02 2.01 -10.43
CA LEU A 119 -5.77 3.25 -10.59
C LEU A 119 -6.69 3.20 -11.81
N LYS A 120 -6.18 2.74 -12.97
CA LYS A 120 -6.97 2.54 -14.18
C LYS A 120 -8.13 1.55 -13.99
N LYS A 121 -7.92 0.49 -13.19
CA LYS A 121 -8.96 -0.52 -12.91
C LYS A 121 -9.98 -0.07 -11.88
N ALA A 122 -9.64 0.87 -11.01
CA ALA A 122 -10.48 1.28 -9.89
C ALA A 122 -11.75 2.02 -10.30
N LYS A 123 -11.85 2.50 -11.57
CA LYS A 123 -13.00 3.26 -12.11
C LYS A 123 -13.46 4.37 -11.14
N LEU A 124 -12.49 5.00 -10.48
CA LEU A 124 -12.76 6.13 -9.61
C LEU A 124 -13.27 7.28 -10.49
N ASP A 125 -14.21 8.05 -9.97
CA ASP A 125 -14.87 9.15 -10.69
C ASP A 125 -13.92 10.36 -10.83
N ALA A 126 -12.87 10.13 -11.58
CA ALA A 126 -11.73 11.01 -11.73
C ALA A 126 -11.65 11.44 -13.18
N LYS A 127 -12.29 12.55 -13.50
CA LYS A 127 -12.41 13.05 -14.86
C LYS A 127 -11.08 13.43 -15.55
N HIS A 128 -9.97 13.55 -14.78
CA HIS A 128 -8.71 14.05 -15.31
C HIS A 128 -7.48 13.49 -14.59
N PHE A 129 -7.17 12.18 -14.73
CA PHE A 129 -5.92 11.64 -14.20
C PHE A 129 -4.93 11.34 -15.31
N THR A 130 -3.79 12.00 -15.24
CA THR A 130 -2.59 11.59 -15.97
C THR A 130 -1.71 10.81 -15.01
N THR A 131 -1.41 9.56 -15.32
CA THR A 131 -0.45 8.77 -14.56
C THR A 131 0.87 8.73 -15.31
N VAL A 132 1.94 9.20 -14.67
CA VAL A 132 3.29 9.16 -15.21
C VAL A 132 4.08 8.11 -14.43
N VAL A 133 4.69 7.17 -15.13
CA VAL A 133 5.61 6.20 -14.52
C VAL A 133 7.02 6.75 -14.65
N ALA A 134 7.65 7.11 -13.54
CA ALA A 134 9.06 7.50 -13.51
C ALA A 134 9.93 6.25 -13.74
N LYS A 135 10.33 6.03 -14.98
CA LYS A 135 11.32 4.99 -15.34
C LYS A 135 12.72 5.60 -15.23
N GLY A 136 13.61 4.97 -14.49
CA GLY A 136 15.04 5.26 -14.59
C GLY A 136 15.70 6.00 -13.42
N VAL A 137 14.99 6.32 -12.34
CA VAL A 137 15.61 7.03 -11.20
C VAL A 137 16.48 6.13 -10.32
N LEU A 138 16.45 4.81 -10.49
CA LEU A 138 17.16 3.85 -9.62
C LEU A 138 18.40 3.19 -10.26
N ASN A 139 18.77 3.53 -11.50
CA ASN A 139 19.90 2.87 -12.18
C ASN A 139 21.25 3.58 -12.03
N GLU A 140 21.38 4.66 -11.26
CA GLU A 140 22.62 5.42 -11.15
C GLU A 140 23.34 5.29 -9.79
N ARG A 141 23.01 4.26 -9.00
CA ARG A 141 23.75 3.94 -7.76
C ARG A 141 24.05 2.45 -7.70
N THR A 142 24.98 2.00 -8.53
CA THR A 142 25.81 0.82 -8.27
C THR A 142 27.24 1.27 -8.04
#